data_feebf98f3084c450aea15132f8459ac8
#
_entry.id   feebf98f3084c450aea15132f8459ac8
#
_cell.length_a   1.000
_cell.length_b   1.000
_cell.length_c   1.000
_cell.angle_alpha   90.00
_cell.angle_beta   90.00
_cell.angle_gamma   90.00
#
_symmetry.space_group_name_H-M   'P 1'
#
loop_
_entity.id
_entity.type
_entity.pdbx_description
1 polymer ?
#
loop_
_entity_poly.entity_id
_entity_poly.type
_entity_poly.pdbx_seq_one_letter_code
_entity_poly.pdbx_strand_id
1 'polypeptide(L)'
;PDWGQAMPVDYSSSPGQVIALAVSFSRPLWRSGSWQMGYALEEGMAFCTRPYAKADNIDNELTGGHWLIHFGASLYGAKRLDRHWSVRGDLAFRHVSNGATYRPNKGLNAVLPTLTVQYDLDENADFPSSAIKMPFARRWFWRAGASMGMRTLIEDWISTQYGTAPSEADYRTEHFQRYAVANVQMDRMFRYARRWATGVGADFFYLPYVQTLKNREAPNG
;
A
#
# COMPACT_ATOMS: atom_id res chain seq x y z
N PRO A 1 -10.83 7.46 -10.68
CA PRO A 1 -11.43 6.59 -11.69
C PRO A 1 -12.63 5.85 -11.11
N ASP A 2 -13.66 5.69 -11.93
CA ASP A 2 -14.80 4.85 -11.57
C ASP A 2 -14.46 3.39 -11.89
N TRP A 3 -14.17 2.63 -10.87
CA TRP A 3 -13.76 1.22 -10.99
C TRP A 3 -14.92 0.29 -11.37
N GLY A 4 -16.17 0.75 -11.24
CA GLY A 4 -17.34 -0.01 -11.68
C GLY A 4 -17.32 -0.32 -13.17
N GLN A 5 -16.72 0.57 -13.99
CA GLN A 5 -16.57 0.36 -15.43
C GLN A 5 -15.42 -0.60 -15.81
N ALA A 6 -14.49 -0.84 -14.88
CA ALA A 6 -13.36 -1.75 -15.11
C ALA A 6 -13.62 -3.18 -14.59
N MET A 7 -14.79 -3.43 -13.99
CA MET A 7 -15.19 -4.74 -13.49
C MET A 7 -15.82 -5.59 -14.62
N PRO A 8 -15.79 -6.94 -14.50
CA PRO A 8 -16.53 -7.81 -15.40
C PRO A 8 -18.02 -7.43 -15.46
N VAL A 9 -18.65 -7.65 -16.62
CA VAL A 9 -20.03 -7.20 -16.91
C VAL A 9 -21.08 -7.75 -15.95
N ASP A 10 -20.83 -8.89 -15.36
CA ASP A 10 -21.70 -9.58 -14.38
C ASP A 10 -21.39 -9.22 -12.92
N TYR A 11 -20.39 -8.36 -12.67
CA TYR A 11 -20.03 -7.94 -11.33
C TYR A 11 -20.90 -6.76 -10.89
N SER A 12 -21.86 -7.03 -10.02
CA SER A 12 -22.88 -6.05 -9.60
C SER A 12 -22.38 -5.00 -8.60
N SER A 13 -21.17 -5.18 -8.07
CA SER A 13 -20.62 -4.40 -6.99
C SER A 13 -19.47 -3.49 -7.46
N SER A 14 -19.34 -2.33 -6.85
CA SER A 14 -18.32 -1.35 -7.20
C SER A 14 -17.81 -0.60 -5.97
N PRO A 15 -16.50 -0.35 -5.84
CA PRO A 15 -15.98 0.55 -4.82
C PRO A 15 -16.33 2.02 -5.08
N GLY A 16 -17.01 2.34 -6.19
CA GLY A 16 -17.25 3.71 -6.62
C GLY A 16 -15.96 4.39 -7.04
N GLN A 17 -15.75 5.62 -6.56
CA GLN A 17 -14.51 6.36 -6.80
C GLN A 17 -13.51 6.09 -5.67
N VAL A 18 -12.24 5.94 -6.06
CA VAL A 18 -11.11 5.88 -5.12
C VAL A 18 -10.23 7.10 -5.35
N ILE A 19 -10.18 7.96 -4.34
CA ILE A 19 -9.41 9.21 -4.36
C ILE A 19 -8.22 9.02 -3.44
N ALA A 20 -7.00 9.17 -3.95
CA ALA A 20 -5.77 8.98 -3.19
C ALA A 20 -4.99 10.29 -3.04
N LEU A 21 -4.44 10.50 -1.86
CA LEU A 21 -3.43 11.49 -1.56
C LEU A 21 -2.16 10.76 -1.12
N ALA A 22 -1.07 10.95 -1.85
CA ALA A 22 0.17 10.23 -1.60
C ALA A 22 1.39 11.15 -1.68
N VAL A 23 2.43 10.78 -0.94
CA VAL A 23 3.78 11.34 -1.07
C VAL A 23 4.57 10.41 -1.98
N SER A 24 5.24 10.98 -2.97
CA SER A 24 6.07 10.23 -3.91
C SER A 24 7.55 10.52 -3.66
N PHE A 25 8.32 9.44 -3.56
CA PHE A 25 9.78 9.46 -3.55
C PHE A 25 10.29 8.91 -4.88
N SER A 26 10.98 9.75 -5.66
CA SER A 26 11.53 9.36 -6.97
C SER A 26 13.05 9.39 -6.95
N ARG A 27 13.67 8.34 -7.53
CA ARG A 27 15.12 8.23 -7.59
C ARG A 27 15.59 7.81 -8.98
N PRO A 28 16.46 8.61 -9.62
CA PRO A 28 17.12 8.20 -10.84
C PRO A 28 18.18 7.13 -10.56
N LEU A 29 18.19 6.10 -11.40
CA LEU A 29 19.21 5.06 -11.43
C LEU A 29 20.25 5.32 -12.50
N TRP A 30 19.84 5.90 -13.62
CA TRP A 30 20.66 6.19 -14.78
C TRP A 30 20.31 7.56 -15.37
N ARG A 31 21.32 8.26 -15.89
CA ARG A 31 21.20 9.53 -16.60
C ARG A 31 22.21 9.57 -17.74
N SER A 32 21.78 10.07 -18.88
CA SER A 32 22.65 10.32 -20.05
C SER A 32 22.05 11.44 -20.90
N GLY A 33 22.76 12.55 -21.01
CA GLY A 33 22.29 13.75 -21.68
C GLY A 33 20.94 14.22 -21.12
N SER A 34 19.93 14.34 -21.97
CA SER A 34 18.56 14.73 -21.59
C SER A 34 17.70 13.59 -21.05
N TRP A 35 18.21 12.37 -21.00
CA TRP A 35 17.48 11.19 -20.57
C TRP A 35 17.75 10.81 -19.14
N GLN A 36 16.73 10.31 -18.46
CA GLN A 36 16.80 9.79 -17.12
C GLN A 36 15.91 8.54 -17.01
N MET A 37 16.37 7.53 -16.30
CA MET A 37 15.57 6.36 -15.90
C MET A 37 15.71 6.14 -14.41
N GLY A 38 14.65 5.64 -13.79
CA GLY A 38 14.65 5.42 -12.34
C GLY A 38 13.40 4.73 -11.85
N TYR A 39 13.21 4.79 -10.55
CA TYR A 39 12.00 4.29 -9.89
C TYR A 39 11.37 5.36 -9.01
N ALA A 40 10.09 5.20 -8.73
CA ALA A 40 9.40 5.96 -7.71
C ALA A 40 8.62 5.02 -6.78
N LEU A 41 8.49 5.43 -5.53
CA LEU A 41 7.65 4.81 -4.52
C LEU A 41 6.65 5.85 -4.04
N GLU A 42 5.40 5.42 -3.87
CA GLU A 42 4.31 6.28 -3.41
C GLU A 42 3.70 5.64 -2.17
N GLU A 43 3.43 6.45 -1.16
CA GLU A 43 2.74 6.01 0.04
C GLU A 43 1.77 7.08 0.51
N GLY A 44 0.58 6.67 0.95
CA GLY A 44 -0.43 7.62 1.34
C GLY A 44 -1.73 6.99 1.79
N MET A 45 -2.77 7.80 1.77
CA MET A 45 -4.13 7.40 2.10
C MET A 45 -5.04 7.55 0.90
N ALA A 46 -6.05 6.69 0.82
CA ALA A 46 -7.11 6.83 -0.17
C ALA A 46 -8.49 6.78 0.51
N PHE A 47 -9.46 7.35 -0.16
CA PHE A 47 -10.86 7.33 0.25
C PHE A 47 -11.69 6.64 -0.82
N CYS A 48 -12.42 5.61 -0.42
CA CYS A 48 -13.36 4.85 -1.25
C CYS A 48 -14.77 5.36 -0.98
N THR A 49 -15.49 5.74 -2.02
CA THR A 49 -16.85 6.32 -1.87
C THR A 49 -17.92 5.29 -1.58
N ARG A 50 -17.73 4.03 -2.01
CA ARG A 50 -18.69 2.93 -1.85
C ARG A 50 -18.03 1.66 -1.31
N PRO A 51 -17.72 1.58 0.01
CA PRO A 51 -17.26 0.34 0.62
C PRO A 51 -18.38 -0.72 0.63
N TYR A 52 -18.07 -1.92 1.11
CA TYR A 52 -19.07 -2.94 1.39
C TYR A 52 -20.17 -2.37 2.28
N ALA A 53 -21.41 -2.62 1.90
CA ALA A 53 -22.61 -2.30 2.67
C ALA A 53 -23.66 -3.38 2.42
N LYS A 54 -24.24 -3.93 3.50
CA LYS A 54 -25.24 -5.01 3.41
C LYS A 54 -26.48 -4.57 2.64
N ALA A 55 -26.80 -3.27 2.69
CA ALA A 55 -28.03 -2.72 2.12
C ALA A 55 -27.97 -2.54 0.59
N ASP A 56 -26.82 -2.10 0.05
CA ASP A 56 -26.74 -1.62 -1.34
C ASP A 56 -25.44 -1.95 -2.08
N ASN A 57 -24.47 -2.60 -1.41
CA ASN A 57 -23.19 -2.98 -2.00
C ASN A 57 -22.67 -4.30 -1.43
N ILE A 58 -23.57 -5.27 -1.30
CA ILE A 58 -23.38 -6.52 -0.57
C ILE A 58 -22.35 -7.45 -1.21
N ASP A 59 -22.13 -7.36 -2.51
CA ASP A 59 -21.17 -8.19 -3.23
C ASP A 59 -19.77 -7.56 -3.33
N ASN A 60 -19.56 -6.38 -2.73
CA ASN A 60 -18.25 -5.76 -2.70
C ASN A 60 -17.31 -6.52 -1.76
N GLU A 61 -16.36 -7.26 -2.32
CA GLU A 61 -15.33 -7.96 -1.57
C GLU A 61 -13.99 -7.20 -1.50
N LEU A 62 -13.90 -6.04 -2.16
CA LEU A 62 -12.64 -5.29 -2.28
C LEU A 62 -12.29 -4.55 -0.99
N THR A 63 -13.27 -3.86 -0.40
CA THR A 63 -13.05 -3.09 0.82
C THR A 63 -14.30 -2.93 1.66
N GLY A 64 -14.16 -3.12 2.97
CA GLY A 64 -15.21 -2.89 3.98
C GLY A 64 -15.12 -1.53 4.67
N GLY A 65 -14.27 -0.62 4.22
CA GLY A 65 -14.11 0.70 4.84
C GLY A 65 -13.82 1.79 3.83
N HIS A 66 -14.18 3.02 4.19
CA HIS A 66 -13.91 4.19 3.35
C HIS A 66 -12.43 4.55 3.28
N TRP A 67 -11.72 4.42 4.40
CA TRP A 67 -10.32 4.80 4.50
C TRP A 67 -9.42 3.64 4.15
N LEU A 68 -8.52 3.87 3.20
CA LEU A 68 -7.60 2.89 2.64
C LEU A 68 -6.17 3.41 2.74
N ILE A 69 -5.22 2.50 2.82
CA ILE A 69 -3.80 2.77 2.64
C ILE A 69 -3.53 2.67 1.14
N HIS A 70 -2.80 3.65 0.60
CA HIS A 70 -2.30 3.65 -0.77
C HIS A 70 -0.81 3.33 -0.76
N PHE A 71 -0.42 2.39 -1.60
CA PHE A 71 0.97 2.09 -1.92
C PHE A 71 1.14 2.06 -3.42
N GLY A 72 2.23 2.67 -3.92
CA GLY A 72 2.60 2.65 -5.32
C GLY A 72 4.09 2.41 -5.53
N ALA A 73 4.43 1.74 -6.61
CA ALA A 73 5.79 1.60 -7.10
C ALA A 73 5.80 1.72 -8.61
N SER A 74 6.76 2.45 -9.16
CA SER A 74 6.88 2.61 -10.61
C SER A 74 8.32 2.57 -11.09
N LEU A 75 8.49 2.12 -12.32
CA LEU A 75 9.69 2.34 -13.12
C LEU A 75 9.38 3.42 -14.14
N TYR A 76 10.30 4.35 -14.30
CA TYR A 76 10.09 5.46 -15.22
C TYR A 76 11.27 5.71 -16.15
N GLY A 77 10.94 6.22 -17.35
CA GLY A 77 11.85 6.89 -18.24
C GLY A 77 11.40 8.34 -18.45
N ALA A 78 12.32 9.28 -18.36
CA ALA A 78 12.03 10.71 -18.56
C ALA A 78 13.01 11.32 -19.55
N LYS A 79 12.52 12.27 -20.33
CA LYS A 79 13.32 13.05 -21.28
C LYS A 79 13.06 14.52 -21.07
N ARG A 80 14.12 15.32 -20.85
CA ARG A 80 14.05 16.76 -20.89
C ARG A 80 14.01 17.20 -22.36
N LEU A 81 13.01 17.96 -22.73
CA LEU A 81 12.83 18.48 -24.08
C LEU A 81 13.57 19.83 -24.26
N ASP A 82 13.43 20.70 -23.26
CA ASP A 82 14.11 22.00 -23.20
C ASP A 82 14.33 22.43 -21.72
N ARG A 83 14.52 23.74 -21.47
CA ARG A 83 14.78 24.26 -20.10
C ARG A 83 13.59 24.11 -19.16
N HIS A 84 12.38 24.15 -19.68
CA HIS A 84 11.15 24.15 -18.90
C HIS A 84 10.37 22.83 -19.01
N TRP A 85 10.43 22.16 -20.14
CA TRP A 85 9.58 21.01 -20.44
C TRP A 85 10.30 19.67 -20.32
N SER A 86 9.66 18.75 -19.67
CA SER A 86 10.05 17.33 -19.69
C SER A 86 8.84 16.42 -19.85
N VAL A 87 9.09 15.25 -20.42
CA VAL A 87 8.10 14.17 -20.57
C VAL A 87 8.62 12.95 -19.83
N ARG A 88 7.73 12.30 -19.10
CA ARG A 88 8.03 11.10 -18.32
C ARG A 88 6.95 10.04 -18.60
N GLY A 89 7.40 8.83 -18.96
CA GLY A 89 6.59 7.64 -19.04
C GLY A 89 6.87 6.72 -17.84
N ASP A 90 5.83 6.20 -17.20
CA ASP A 90 5.92 5.29 -16.07
C ASP A 90 5.14 4.00 -16.34
N LEU A 91 5.66 2.88 -15.87
CA LEU A 91 4.86 1.69 -15.60
C LEU A 91 4.70 1.59 -14.08
N ALA A 92 3.51 1.88 -13.60
CA ALA A 92 3.20 1.96 -12.18
C ALA A 92 2.33 0.79 -11.72
N PHE A 93 2.72 0.16 -10.61
CA PHE A 93 1.86 -0.69 -9.81
C PHE A 93 1.27 0.15 -8.67
N ARG A 94 -0.03 0.07 -8.46
CA ARG A 94 -0.73 0.72 -7.34
C ARG A 94 -1.60 -0.27 -6.61
N HIS A 95 -1.53 -0.20 -5.29
CA HIS A 95 -2.32 -1.00 -4.38
C HIS A 95 -3.07 -0.09 -3.40
N VAL A 96 -4.35 -0.37 -3.19
CA VAL A 96 -5.13 0.25 -2.12
C VAL A 96 -5.87 -0.83 -1.34
N SER A 97 -5.81 -0.74 0.00
CA SER A 97 -6.52 -1.64 0.90
C SER A 97 -6.73 -1.00 2.26
N ASN A 98 -7.64 -1.53 3.06
CA ASN A 98 -7.86 -1.01 4.41
C ASN A 98 -6.94 -1.63 5.48
N GLY A 99 -5.87 -2.35 5.09
CA GLY A 99 -4.95 -2.97 6.02
C GLY A 99 -5.59 -4.04 6.91
N ALA A 100 -6.69 -4.63 6.48
CA ALA A 100 -7.50 -5.59 7.25
C ALA A 100 -8.10 -5.02 8.56
N THR A 101 -8.25 -3.71 8.67
CA THR A 101 -8.95 -3.07 9.79
C THR A 101 -10.47 -3.21 9.70
N TYR A 102 -10.97 -3.47 8.49
CA TYR A 102 -12.36 -3.78 8.17
C TYR A 102 -12.43 -5.02 7.27
N ARG A 103 -13.62 -5.61 7.15
CA ARG A 103 -13.91 -6.66 6.18
C ARG A 103 -15.04 -6.22 5.25
N PRO A 104 -14.96 -6.61 3.97
CA PRO A 104 -13.88 -7.33 3.29
C PRO A 104 -12.60 -6.51 3.10
N ASN A 105 -11.51 -7.15 2.67
CA ASN A 105 -10.26 -6.49 2.35
C ASN A 105 -9.44 -7.30 1.32
N LYS A 106 -9.99 -7.58 0.15
CA LYS A 106 -9.21 -8.11 -0.98
C LYS A 106 -8.28 -7.04 -1.55
N GLY A 107 -8.65 -5.76 -1.36
CA GLY A 107 -7.92 -4.62 -1.89
C GLY A 107 -8.06 -4.49 -3.42
N LEU A 108 -7.48 -3.45 -3.95
CA LEU A 108 -7.46 -3.15 -5.38
C LEU A 108 -6.01 -3.05 -5.85
N ASN A 109 -5.67 -3.80 -6.89
CA ASN A 109 -4.36 -3.78 -7.51
C ASN A 109 -4.51 -3.31 -8.96
N ALA A 110 -3.66 -2.39 -9.38
CA ALA A 110 -3.66 -1.90 -10.74
C ALA A 110 -2.23 -1.77 -11.27
N VAL A 111 -2.03 -2.15 -12.53
CA VAL A 111 -0.81 -1.84 -13.29
C VAL A 111 -1.19 -0.82 -14.35
N LEU A 112 -0.59 0.36 -14.27
CA LEU A 112 -1.00 1.53 -15.05
C LEU A 112 0.21 2.08 -15.81
N PRO A 113 0.18 2.10 -17.15
CA PRO A 113 1.05 2.97 -17.92
C PRO A 113 0.61 4.42 -17.72
N THR A 114 1.56 5.30 -17.41
CA THR A 114 1.29 6.72 -17.17
C THR A 114 2.21 7.58 -18.03
N LEU A 115 1.68 8.65 -18.61
CA LEU A 115 2.45 9.66 -19.29
C LEU A 115 2.27 11.00 -18.58
N THR A 116 3.38 11.61 -18.20
CA THR A 116 3.40 12.90 -17.49
C THR A 116 4.17 13.91 -18.32
N VAL A 117 3.58 15.08 -18.49
CA VAL A 117 4.26 16.28 -19.03
C VAL A 117 4.49 17.20 -17.84
N GLN A 118 5.73 17.62 -17.65
CA GLN A 118 6.13 18.51 -16.56
C GLN A 118 6.65 19.83 -17.12
N TYR A 119 6.22 20.91 -16.50
CA TYR A 119 6.74 22.27 -16.73
C TYR A 119 7.44 22.79 -15.48
N ASP A 120 8.72 23.08 -15.60
CA ASP A 120 9.52 23.63 -14.52
C ASP A 120 9.50 25.16 -14.58
N LEU A 121 9.09 25.80 -13.50
CA LEU A 121 9.01 27.27 -13.38
C LEU A 121 10.40 27.92 -13.25
N ASP A 122 11.40 27.15 -12.79
CA ASP A 122 12.77 27.61 -12.64
C ASP A 122 13.61 27.19 -13.84
N GLU A 123 14.15 28.18 -14.57
CA GLU A 123 15.05 27.94 -15.73
C GLU A 123 16.33 27.20 -15.35
N ASN A 124 16.75 27.27 -14.08
CA ASN A 124 17.94 26.63 -13.54
C ASN A 124 17.67 25.28 -12.85
N ALA A 125 16.44 24.76 -12.99
CA ALA A 125 16.09 23.46 -12.48
C ALA A 125 16.81 22.33 -13.24
N ASP A 126 18.14 22.30 -13.12
CA ASP A 126 18.89 21.11 -13.48
C ASP A 126 18.37 19.93 -12.65
N PHE A 127 18.25 18.77 -13.25
CA PHE A 127 18.16 17.54 -12.46
C PHE A 127 19.33 17.60 -11.46
N PRO A 128 19.09 17.62 -10.14
CA PRO A 128 20.14 17.87 -9.17
C PRO A 128 21.31 16.90 -9.43
N SER A 129 22.36 17.47 -10.02
CA SER A 129 23.50 16.70 -10.55
C SER A 129 24.48 16.29 -9.47
N SER A 130 24.41 16.92 -8.31
CA SER A 130 25.31 16.64 -7.22
C SER A 130 24.57 16.62 -5.88
N ALA A 131 24.26 15.41 -5.42
CA ALA A 131 24.16 15.25 -3.97
C ALA A 131 25.50 15.67 -3.35
N ILE A 132 25.49 16.58 -2.38
CA ILE A 132 26.63 16.89 -1.54
C ILE A 132 27.24 15.56 -1.09
N LYS A 133 28.45 15.29 -1.55
CA LYS A 133 29.17 14.04 -1.18
C LYS A 133 29.66 14.21 0.25
N MET A 134 28.79 13.98 1.23
CA MET A 134 29.22 13.91 2.62
C MET A 134 30.32 12.86 2.80
N PRO A 135 31.31 13.10 3.68
CA PRO A 135 32.31 12.12 4.03
C PRO A 135 31.64 10.78 4.42
N PHE A 136 32.17 9.67 3.92
CA PHE A 136 31.62 8.35 4.22
C PHE A 136 32.58 7.61 5.15
N ALA A 137 32.06 7.14 6.29
CA ALA A 137 32.76 6.23 7.18
C ALA A 137 31.97 4.92 7.31
N ARG A 138 32.68 3.79 7.26
CA ARG A 138 32.13 2.49 7.60
C ARG A 138 31.78 2.46 9.09
N ARG A 139 30.56 2.03 9.43
CA ARG A 139 30.14 2.01 10.84
C ARG A 139 29.09 0.97 11.12
N TRP A 140 29.10 0.48 12.34
CA TRP A 140 28.01 -0.25 12.95
C TRP A 140 27.00 0.73 13.55
N PHE A 141 25.72 0.40 13.46
CA PHE A 141 24.66 1.15 14.14
C PHE A 141 23.50 0.23 14.49
N TRP A 142 22.71 0.63 15.45
CA TRP A 142 21.47 -0.02 15.77
C TRP A 142 20.32 0.68 15.04
N ARG A 143 19.36 -0.12 14.61
CA ARG A 143 18.07 0.34 14.12
C ARG A 143 17.02 -0.33 14.98
N ALA A 144 16.11 0.45 15.60
CA ALA A 144 14.96 -0.04 16.32
C ALA A 144 13.71 0.59 15.73
N GLY A 145 12.64 -0.18 15.71
CA GLY A 145 11.33 0.26 15.24
C GLY A 145 10.23 -0.37 16.09
N ALA A 146 9.12 0.33 16.22
CA ALA A 146 7.91 -0.22 16.80
C ALA A 146 6.72 0.19 15.94
N SER A 147 5.75 -0.70 15.81
CA SER A 147 4.50 -0.43 15.13
C SER A 147 3.32 -1.01 15.89
N MET A 148 2.17 -0.39 15.73
CA MET A 148 0.90 -0.90 16.25
C MET A 148 -0.20 -0.70 15.21
N GLY A 149 -1.20 -1.55 15.29
CA GLY A 149 -2.34 -1.49 14.38
C GLY A 149 -3.52 -2.28 14.90
N MET A 150 -4.55 -2.38 14.09
CA MET A 150 -5.71 -3.22 14.34
C MET A 150 -5.96 -4.13 13.15
N ARG A 151 -6.49 -5.31 13.42
CA ARG A 151 -6.83 -6.31 12.40
C ARG A 151 -8.15 -6.99 12.71
N THR A 152 -8.91 -7.32 11.67
CA THR A 152 -10.06 -8.22 11.67
C THR A 152 -9.66 -9.58 11.11
N LEU A 153 -10.39 -10.65 11.44
CA LEU A 153 -10.12 -12.00 10.95
C LEU A 153 -10.84 -12.24 9.61
N ILE A 154 -10.18 -12.92 8.68
CA ILE A 154 -10.78 -13.34 7.42
C ILE A 154 -11.80 -14.47 7.65
N GLU A 155 -11.56 -15.30 8.65
CA GLU A 155 -12.40 -16.40 9.06
C GLU A 155 -13.79 -15.91 9.49
N ASP A 156 -13.87 -14.78 10.20
CA ASP A 156 -15.12 -14.15 10.57
C ASP A 156 -15.90 -13.67 9.33
N TRP A 157 -15.19 -13.08 8.36
CA TRP A 157 -15.78 -12.69 7.09
C TRP A 157 -16.34 -13.90 6.34
N ILE A 158 -15.54 -14.96 6.17
CA ILE A 158 -15.95 -16.17 5.45
C ILE A 158 -17.17 -16.80 6.12
N SER A 159 -17.16 -16.95 7.44
CA SER A 159 -18.25 -17.53 8.21
C SER A 159 -19.56 -16.77 8.00
N THR A 160 -19.54 -15.46 8.11
CA THR A 160 -20.76 -14.63 8.00
C THR A 160 -21.26 -14.47 6.56
N GLN A 161 -20.38 -14.58 5.56
CA GLN A 161 -20.79 -14.49 4.15
C GLN A 161 -21.35 -15.81 3.60
N TYR A 162 -20.77 -16.95 4.00
CA TYR A 162 -21.01 -18.23 3.36
C TYR A 162 -21.48 -19.32 4.33
N GLY A 163 -21.24 -19.18 5.63
CA GLY A 163 -21.58 -20.17 6.65
C GLY A 163 -22.81 -19.83 7.51
N THR A 164 -23.38 -18.64 7.35
CA THR A 164 -24.51 -18.14 8.15
C THR A 164 -25.77 -18.10 7.29
N ALA A 165 -26.90 -18.57 7.82
CA ALA A 165 -28.17 -18.56 7.09
C ALA A 165 -28.74 -17.13 6.96
N PRO A 166 -29.47 -16.81 5.87
CA PRO A 166 -30.07 -15.47 5.67
C PRO A 166 -31.00 -15.00 6.78
N SER A 167 -31.55 -15.91 7.55
CA SER A 167 -32.44 -15.63 8.70
C SER A 167 -31.67 -15.25 9.98
N GLU A 168 -30.37 -15.44 10.03
CA GLU A 168 -29.56 -15.17 11.21
C GLU A 168 -29.11 -13.70 11.24
N ALA A 169 -28.95 -13.13 12.46
CA ALA A 169 -28.59 -11.75 12.66
C ALA A 169 -27.22 -11.40 12.05
N ASP A 170 -26.27 -12.33 12.14
CA ASP A 170 -24.90 -12.14 11.67
C ASP A 170 -24.71 -12.40 10.16
N TYR A 171 -25.79 -12.78 9.44
CA TYR A 171 -25.71 -12.97 8.01
C TYR A 171 -25.24 -11.70 7.31
N ARG A 172 -24.11 -11.82 6.62
CA ARG A 172 -23.47 -10.74 5.87
C ARG A 172 -23.29 -9.45 6.71
N THR A 173 -22.85 -9.61 7.95
CA THR A 173 -22.61 -8.50 8.87
C THR A 173 -21.56 -7.52 8.34
N GLU A 174 -21.67 -6.25 8.76
CA GLU A 174 -20.66 -5.20 8.56
C GLU A 174 -19.75 -5.04 9.79
N HIS A 175 -20.09 -5.73 10.89
CA HIS A 175 -19.42 -5.59 12.18
C HIS A 175 -18.55 -6.80 12.49
N PHE A 176 -17.26 -6.55 12.62
CA PHE A 176 -16.26 -7.58 12.91
C PHE A 176 -15.43 -7.20 14.14
N GLN A 177 -15.08 -8.21 14.92
CA GLN A 177 -14.16 -8.04 16.04
C GLN A 177 -12.80 -7.55 15.53
N ARG A 178 -12.26 -6.50 16.17
CA ARG A 178 -10.94 -5.94 15.88
C ARG A 178 -9.96 -6.34 16.96
N TYR A 179 -8.80 -6.77 16.55
CA TYR A 179 -7.70 -7.20 17.42
C TYR A 179 -6.56 -6.20 17.29
N ALA A 180 -6.10 -5.65 18.42
CA ALA A 180 -4.88 -4.85 18.43
C ALA A 180 -3.68 -5.74 18.12
N VAL A 181 -2.77 -5.26 17.28
CA VAL A 181 -1.52 -5.94 16.93
C VAL A 181 -0.36 -4.99 17.15
N ALA A 182 0.78 -5.51 17.56
CA ALA A 182 1.98 -4.72 17.73
C ALA A 182 3.21 -5.49 17.25
N ASN A 183 4.23 -4.76 16.84
CA ASN A 183 5.53 -5.29 16.47
C ASN A 183 6.63 -4.40 17.05
N VAL A 184 7.71 -5.03 17.51
CA VAL A 184 8.95 -4.37 17.87
C VAL A 184 10.08 -5.05 17.11
N GLN A 185 10.87 -4.25 16.41
CA GLN A 185 12.01 -4.69 15.62
C GLN A 185 13.30 -4.09 16.18
N MET A 186 14.37 -4.88 16.19
CA MET A 186 15.71 -4.42 16.54
C MET A 186 16.74 -5.08 15.62
N ASP A 187 17.56 -4.25 14.97
CA ASP A 187 18.59 -4.70 14.03
C ASP A 187 19.97 -4.16 14.42
N ARG A 188 20.99 -5.00 14.26
CA ARG A 188 22.40 -4.60 14.26
C ARG A 188 22.89 -4.49 12.83
N MET A 189 23.19 -3.26 12.37
CA MET A 189 23.47 -2.92 10.99
C MET A 189 24.94 -2.55 10.81
N PHE A 190 25.54 -2.97 9.72
CA PHE A 190 26.87 -2.54 9.27
C PHE A 190 26.75 -1.80 7.95
N ARG A 191 27.06 -0.50 7.94
CA ARG A 191 27.14 0.29 6.71
C ARG A 191 28.56 0.19 6.14
N TYR A 192 28.69 -0.48 5.01
CA TYR A 192 29.97 -0.71 4.33
C TYR A 192 30.16 0.16 3.08
N ALA A 193 29.05 0.77 2.57
CA ALA A 193 29.10 1.69 1.45
C ALA A 193 28.11 2.85 1.66
N ARG A 194 28.21 3.90 0.87
CA ARG A 194 27.34 5.09 0.97
C ARG A 194 25.85 4.74 0.91
N ARG A 195 25.50 3.75 0.10
CA ARG A 195 24.13 3.33 -0.21
C ARG A 195 23.76 1.95 0.34
N TRP A 196 24.71 1.24 0.95
CA TRP A 196 24.50 -0.14 1.35
C TRP A 196 24.86 -0.35 2.82
N ALA A 197 23.95 -1.01 3.49
CA ALA A 197 24.15 -1.56 4.82
C ALA A 197 23.50 -2.93 4.86
N THR A 198 24.10 -3.86 5.59
CA THR A 198 23.56 -5.19 5.85
C THR A 198 23.53 -5.39 7.36
N GLY A 199 22.60 -6.17 7.85
CA GLY A 199 22.48 -6.42 9.27
C GLY A 199 21.76 -7.71 9.57
N VAL A 200 21.70 -8.02 10.85
CA VAL A 200 20.88 -9.07 11.43
C VAL A 200 19.99 -8.45 12.49
N GLY A 201 18.76 -8.93 12.59
CA GLY A 201 17.78 -8.41 13.53
C GLY A 201 16.80 -9.46 13.99
N ALA A 202 15.95 -9.04 14.89
CA ALA A 202 14.82 -9.81 15.40
C ALA A 202 13.56 -8.95 15.40
N ASP A 203 12.45 -9.59 15.05
CA ASP A 203 11.11 -9.03 15.09
C ASP A 203 10.28 -9.77 16.12
N PHE A 204 9.63 -9.02 17.00
CA PHE A 204 8.71 -9.54 18.00
C PHE A 204 7.31 -9.06 17.69
N PHE A 205 6.40 -10.01 17.46
CA PHE A 205 5.01 -9.72 17.14
C PHE A 205 4.10 -10.07 18.31
N TYR A 206 3.24 -9.14 18.69
CA TYR A 206 2.11 -9.39 19.57
C TYR A 206 0.84 -9.53 18.73
N LEU A 207 0.30 -10.75 18.65
CA LEU A 207 -0.80 -11.13 17.77
C LEU A 207 -1.87 -11.90 18.60
N PRO A 208 -2.66 -11.21 19.43
CA PRO A 208 -3.61 -11.88 20.36
C PRO A 208 -4.69 -12.70 19.64
N TYR A 209 -5.04 -12.35 18.41
CA TYR A 209 -6.01 -13.09 17.62
C TYR A 209 -5.57 -14.54 17.31
N VAL A 210 -4.30 -14.84 17.34
CA VAL A 210 -3.77 -16.22 17.14
C VAL A 210 -4.32 -17.16 18.20
N GLN A 211 -4.45 -16.72 19.45
CA GLN A 211 -5.07 -17.53 20.49
C GLN A 211 -6.57 -17.76 20.22
N THR A 212 -7.27 -16.75 19.70
CA THR A 212 -8.68 -16.87 19.33
C THR A 212 -8.86 -17.92 18.22
N LEU A 213 -8.00 -17.92 17.21
CA LEU A 213 -8.04 -18.92 16.13
C LEU A 213 -7.75 -20.33 16.67
N LYS A 214 -6.71 -20.49 17.48
CA LYS A 214 -6.40 -21.80 18.10
C LYS A 214 -7.56 -22.35 18.92
N ASN A 215 -8.24 -21.50 19.69
CA ASN A 215 -9.38 -21.93 20.51
C ASN A 215 -10.59 -22.37 19.64
N ARG A 216 -10.73 -21.83 18.41
CA ARG A 216 -11.78 -22.24 17.46
C ARG A 216 -11.45 -23.55 16.75
N GLU A 217 -10.17 -23.80 16.50
CA GLU A 217 -9.70 -25.02 15.85
C GLU A 217 -9.58 -26.22 16.81
N ALA A 218 -9.42 -25.94 18.10
CA ALA A 218 -9.40 -27.01 19.10
C ALA A 218 -10.81 -27.58 19.25
N PRO A 219 -11.09 -28.81 18.81
CA PRO A 219 -12.35 -29.46 19.14
C PRO A 219 -12.45 -29.53 20.65
N ASN A 220 -13.63 -29.24 21.17
CA ASN A 220 -13.93 -29.34 22.60
C ASN A 220 -13.38 -30.66 23.15
N GLY A 221 -12.24 -30.58 23.86
CA GLY A 221 -11.68 -31.71 24.60
C GLY A 221 -12.45 -31.92 25.91
#